data_4324f452cd574896c574c88ff139b2e3
#
_entry.id   4324f452cd574896c574c88ff139b2e3
#
_cell.length_a   1.000
_cell.length_b   1.000
_cell.length_c   1.000
_cell.angle_alpha   90.00
_cell.angle_beta   90.00
_cell.angle_gamma   90.00
#
_symmetry.space_group_name_H-M   'P 1'
#
loop_
_entity.id
_entity.type
_entity.pdbx_description
1 polymer ?
#
loop_
_entity_poly.entity_id
_entity_poly.type
_entity_poly.pdbx_seq_one_letter_code
_entity_poly.pdbx_strand_id
1 'polypeptide(L)'
;AYFAISGRTKNSVRRMSKGWRERIGKLEKWHQAAGQGKPVLFTKLGATSVTGGARKPWLYEQFGEPNWEEQANYYEAFFKSFENRDWLHGVFWWWWDNPSTADYIDKGEAGRYRFFYTPKGKDAEEILRRYYAGVEEPSA
;
A
#
# COMPACT_ATOMS: atom_id res chain seq x y z
N ALA A 1 -5.76 7.98 -4.23
CA ALA A 1 -5.33 8.80 -3.09
C ALA A 1 -3.97 8.32 -2.58
N TYR A 2 -3.06 9.20 -2.30
CA TYR A 2 -1.79 8.87 -1.67
C TYR A 2 -1.73 9.56 -0.32
N PHE A 3 -1.56 8.77 0.73
CA PHE A 3 -1.47 9.29 2.08
C PHE A 3 -0.07 9.04 2.66
N ALA A 4 0.60 10.09 3.11
CA ALA A 4 1.76 9.93 3.96
C ALA A 4 1.31 9.35 5.31
N ILE A 5 1.62 8.10 5.56
CA ILE A 5 1.21 7.39 6.79
C ILE A 5 2.37 7.22 7.77
N SER A 6 3.55 7.69 7.41
CA SER A 6 4.70 7.78 8.30
C SER A 6 5.61 8.94 7.91
N GLY A 7 6.19 9.58 8.91
CA GLY A 7 7.23 10.60 8.71
C GLY A 7 8.65 10.04 8.81
N ARG A 8 8.82 8.73 8.98
CA ARG A 8 10.11 8.08 9.26
C ARG A 8 10.58 7.20 8.11
N THR A 9 11.85 6.78 8.18
CA THR A 9 12.51 5.97 7.15
C THR A 9 12.50 4.47 7.44
N LYS A 10 12.09 4.05 8.64
CA LYS A 10 11.87 2.62 8.96
C LYS A 10 10.48 2.47 9.55
N ASN A 11 9.64 1.69 8.90
CA ASN A 11 8.22 1.63 9.18
C ASN A 11 7.74 0.19 9.38
N SER A 12 7.39 -0.13 10.63
CA SER A 12 6.68 -1.36 10.97
C SER A 12 5.18 -1.21 10.68
N VAL A 13 4.47 -2.33 10.53
CA VAL A 13 3.02 -2.39 10.41
C VAL A 13 2.32 -1.56 11.49
N ARG A 14 2.71 -1.74 12.77
CA ARG A 14 2.15 -0.99 13.90
C ARG A 14 2.24 0.53 13.72
N ARG A 15 3.39 1.02 13.24
CA ARG A 15 3.59 2.46 13.01
C ARG A 15 2.74 2.98 11.86
N MET A 16 2.72 2.26 10.78
CA MET A 16 1.91 2.60 9.61
C MET A 16 0.41 2.54 9.92
N SER A 17 -0.04 1.56 10.69
CA SER A 17 -1.43 1.49 11.15
C SER A 17 -1.80 2.68 12.04
N LYS A 18 -0.86 3.22 12.84
CA LYS A 18 -1.11 4.47 13.57
C LYS A 18 -1.35 5.64 12.60
N GLY A 19 -0.52 5.77 11.57
CA GLY A 19 -0.71 6.79 10.54
C GLY A 19 -2.04 6.63 9.78
N TRP A 20 -2.43 5.40 9.49
CA TRP A 20 -3.74 5.12 8.89
C TRP A 20 -4.90 5.54 9.79
N ARG A 21 -4.86 5.23 11.09
CA ARG A 21 -5.92 5.66 12.02
C ARG A 21 -6.16 7.17 12.01
N GLU A 22 -5.09 7.95 11.94
CA GLU A 22 -5.20 9.41 11.84
C GLU A 22 -5.89 9.84 10.52
N ARG A 23 -5.61 9.16 9.41
CA ARG A 23 -6.24 9.43 8.11
C ARG A 23 -7.68 8.96 8.06
N ILE A 24 -7.94 7.77 8.59
CA ILE A 24 -9.30 7.20 8.69
C ILE A 24 -10.21 8.13 9.46
N GLY A 25 -9.80 8.63 10.62
CA GLY A 25 -10.63 9.55 11.39
C GLY A 25 -11.01 10.84 10.64
N LYS A 26 -10.16 11.32 9.74
CA LYS A 26 -10.49 12.46 8.86
C LYS A 26 -11.44 12.05 7.73
N LEU A 27 -11.22 10.88 7.14
CA LEU A 27 -12.07 10.36 6.07
C LEU A 27 -13.47 10.03 6.58
N GLU A 28 -13.61 9.46 7.77
CA GLU A 28 -14.88 9.16 8.39
C GLU A 28 -15.68 10.44 8.66
N LYS A 29 -15.06 11.46 9.23
CA LYS A 29 -15.69 12.77 9.43
C LYS A 29 -16.18 13.38 8.11
N TRP A 30 -15.35 13.34 7.09
CA TRP A 30 -15.72 13.82 5.76
C TRP A 30 -16.88 12.98 5.18
N HIS A 31 -16.80 11.66 5.28
CA HIS A 31 -17.83 10.75 4.77
C HIS A 31 -19.19 10.98 5.46
N GLN A 32 -19.19 11.18 6.76
CA GLN A 32 -20.40 11.50 7.53
C GLN A 32 -20.98 12.86 7.13
N ALA A 33 -20.15 13.86 6.90
CA ALA A 33 -20.60 15.21 6.57
C ALA A 33 -21.02 15.40 5.10
N ALA A 34 -20.34 14.75 4.17
CA ALA A 34 -20.48 15.01 2.72
C ALA A 34 -20.69 13.74 1.88
N GLY A 35 -20.42 12.56 2.41
CA GLY A 35 -20.51 11.28 1.69
C GLY A 35 -21.94 10.81 1.45
N GLN A 36 -22.89 11.30 2.17
CA GLN A 36 -24.32 10.95 2.03
C GLN A 36 -24.59 9.43 2.03
N GLY A 37 -23.82 8.66 2.81
CA GLY A 37 -23.91 7.20 2.86
C GLY A 37 -23.39 6.48 1.62
N LYS A 38 -22.76 7.19 0.66
CA LYS A 38 -22.20 6.57 -0.54
C LYS A 38 -20.93 5.83 -0.23
N PRO A 39 -20.67 4.70 -0.91
CA PRO A 39 -19.41 3.97 -0.77
C PRO A 39 -18.22 4.80 -1.25
N VAL A 40 -17.08 4.59 -0.60
CA VAL A 40 -15.82 5.23 -0.97
C VAL A 40 -14.95 4.22 -1.72
N LEU A 41 -14.31 4.65 -2.79
CA LEU A 41 -13.30 3.90 -3.51
C LEU A 41 -11.98 4.69 -3.51
N PHE A 42 -10.90 4.04 -3.18
CA PHE A 42 -9.56 4.58 -3.43
C PHE A 42 -9.13 4.22 -4.85
N THR A 43 -9.25 5.15 -5.76
CA THR A 43 -8.94 4.93 -7.17
C THR A 43 -7.44 4.85 -7.47
N LYS A 44 -6.60 5.12 -6.50
CA LYS A 44 -5.14 5.05 -6.62
C LYS A 44 -4.50 5.02 -5.24
N LEU A 45 -3.85 3.93 -4.89
CA LEU A 45 -3.12 3.77 -3.63
C LEU A 45 -1.90 2.89 -3.84
N GLY A 46 -0.79 3.22 -3.19
CA GLY A 46 0.43 2.42 -3.24
C GLY A 46 1.61 3.13 -2.60
N ALA A 47 2.70 2.42 -2.46
CA ALA A 47 3.98 2.94 -2.02
C ALA A 47 5.12 2.28 -2.80
N THR A 48 6.19 3.01 -3.03
CA THR A 48 7.40 2.47 -3.63
C THR A 48 8.08 1.49 -2.69
N SER A 49 8.79 0.51 -3.25
CA SER A 49 9.49 -0.53 -2.49
C SER A 49 10.90 -0.11 -2.05
N VAL A 50 10.99 1.09 -1.48
CA VAL A 50 12.24 1.65 -0.94
C VAL A 50 12.07 2.01 0.53
N THR A 51 13.19 2.12 1.22
CA THR A 51 13.21 2.64 2.60
C THR A 51 12.62 4.05 2.63
N GLY A 52 11.55 4.23 3.41
CA GLY A 52 10.80 5.49 3.49
C GLY A 52 9.76 5.70 2.40
N GLY A 53 9.44 4.69 1.57
CA GLY A 53 8.41 4.77 0.52
C GLY A 53 7.03 5.21 1.01
N ALA A 54 6.67 4.83 2.23
CA ALA A 54 5.43 5.25 2.87
C ALA A 54 5.40 6.71 3.34
N ARG A 55 6.53 7.40 3.32
CA ARG A 55 6.64 8.81 3.75
C ARG A 55 6.11 9.78 2.72
N LYS A 56 6.41 9.53 1.45
CA LYS A 56 5.96 10.33 0.31
C LYS A 56 5.47 9.42 -0.82
N PRO A 57 4.40 8.67 -0.61
CA PRO A 57 3.98 7.61 -1.53
C PRO A 57 3.56 8.12 -2.91
N TRP A 58 3.44 9.43 -3.13
CA TRP A 58 3.18 10.05 -4.43
C TRP A 58 4.44 10.31 -5.27
N LEU A 59 5.64 10.20 -4.67
CA LEU A 59 6.90 10.38 -5.39
C LEU A 59 7.33 9.06 -6.01
N TYR A 60 7.10 8.88 -7.29
CA TYR A 60 7.50 7.68 -8.00
C TYR A 60 8.95 7.70 -8.52
N GLU A 61 9.65 8.80 -8.39
CA GLU A 61 11.10 8.91 -8.59
C GLU A 61 11.87 8.81 -7.27
N GLN A 62 11.35 8.07 -6.30
CA GLN A 62 12.11 7.79 -5.10
C GLN A 62 13.16 6.72 -5.41
N PHE A 63 14.40 7.16 -5.42
CA PHE A 63 15.55 6.27 -5.44
C PHE A 63 16.10 6.17 -4.03
N GLY A 64 16.24 4.95 -3.55
CA GLY A 64 16.75 4.65 -2.20
C GLY A 64 17.10 3.18 -2.12
N GLU A 65 17.49 2.74 -0.94
CA GLU A 65 17.74 1.31 -0.73
C GLU A 65 16.42 0.54 -0.90
N PRO A 66 16.42 -0.54 -1.72
CA PRO A 66 15.27 -1.42 -1.85
C PRO A 66 14.82 -1.92 -0.48
N ASN A 67 13.54 -1.88 -0.22
CA ASN A 67 12.96 -2.36 1.03
C ASN A 67 11.57 -2.95 0.76
N TRP A 68 11.55 -4.21 0.37
CA TRP A 68 10.32 -4.92 0.03
C TRP A 68 9.47 -5.20 1.26
N GLU A 69 10.11 -5.45 2.40
CA GLU A 69 9.44 -5.59 3.69
C GLU A 69 8.67 -4.31 4.05
N GLU A 70 9.26 -3.13 3.87
CA GLU A 70 8.56 -1.88 4.16
C GLU A 70 7.35 -1.67 3.25
N GLN A 71 7.45 -2.04 1.98
CA GLN A 71 6.32 -2.03 1.08
C GLN A 71 5.24 -3.02 1.54
N ALA A 72 5.60 -4.26 1.90
CA ALA A 72 4.67 -5.24 2.45
C ALA A 72 3.97 -4.73 3.72
N ASN A 73 4.73 -4.11 4.62
CA ASN A 73 4.19 -3.50 5.83
C ASN A 73 3.18 -2.38 5.53
N TYR A 74 3.34 -1.65 4.42
CA TYR A 74 2.37 -0.65 3.97
C TYR A 74 1.02 -1.28 3.60
N TYR A 75 1.05 -2.37 2.83
CA TYR A 75 -0.14 -3.11 2.44
C TYR A 75 -0.82 -3.78 3.64
N GLU A 76 -0.05 -4.46 4.48
CA GLU A 76 -0.54 -5.09 5.71
C GLU A 76 -1.21 -4.08 6.64
N ALA A 77 -0.57 -2.93 6.86
CA ALA A 77 -1.11 -1.86 7.70
C ALA A 77 -2.40 -1.28 7.13
N PHE A 78 -2.53 -1.20 5.80
CA PHE A 78 -3.76 -0.79 5.14
C PHE A 78 -4.90 -1.77 5.47
N PHE A 79 -4.73 -3.03 5.16
CA PHE A 79 -5.78 -4.02 5.39
C PHE A 79 -6.20 -4.07 6.86
N LYS A 80 -5.26 -4.19 7.79
CA LYS A 80 -5.56 -4.19 9.24
C LYS A 80 -6.26 -2.91 9.73
N SER A 81 -6.05 -1.79 9.08
CA SER A 81 -6.68 -0.53 9.47
C SER A 81 -8.08 -0.34 8.90
N PHE A 82 -8.39 -1.01 7.78
CA PHE A 82 -9.67 -0.88 7.08
C PHE A 82 -10.58 -2.12 7.19
N GLU A 83 -10.15 -3.17 7.87
CA GLU A 83 -10.84 -4.45 7.99
C GLU A 83 -12.32 -4.36 8.37
N ASN A 84 -12.70 -3.41 9.22
CA ASN A 84 -14.08 -3.20 9.66
C ASN A 84 -14.62 -1.83 9.25
N ARG A 85 -14.37 -1.43 8.02
CA ARG A 85 -14.78 -0.12 7.48
C ARG A 85 -15.70 -0.31 6.28
N ASP A 86 -16.97 -0.59 6.55
CA ASP A 86 -18.00 -0.89 5.55
C ASP A 86 -18.21 0.24 4.52
N TRP A 87 -17.80 1.46 4.85
CA TRP A 87 -17.88 2.58 3.92
C TRP A 87 -16.79 2.55 2.84
N LEU A 88 -15.67 1.82 3.04
CA LEU A 88 -14.64 1.63 2.03
C LEU A 88 -14.92 0.34 1.24
N HIS A 89 -15.39 0.48 0.02
CA HIS A 89 -15.78 -0.64 -0.84
C HIS A 89 -14.67 -1.16 -1.73
N GLY A 90 -13.57 -0.44 -1.86
CA GLY A 90 -12.47 -0.95 -2.66
C GLY A 90 -11.28 -0.01 -2.79
N VAL A 91 -10.21 -0.58 -3.31
CA VAL A 91 -8.97 0.11 -3.59
C VAL A 91 -8.37 -0.38 -4.90
N PHE A 92 -7.90 0.55 -5.71
CA PHE A 92 -7.10 0.27 -6.89
C PHE A 92 -5.65 0.51 -6.53
N TRP A 93 -4.86 -0.57 -6.53
CA TRP A 93 -3.46 -0.50 -6.19
C TRP A 93 -2.64 0.12 -7.32
N TRP A 94 -1.88 1.09 -7.04
CA TRP A 94 -0.96 1.75 -7.94
C TRP A 94 0.46 1.26 -7.67
N TRP A 95 1.06 0.62 -8.62
CA TRP A 95 0.50 0.13 -9.85
C TRP A 95 0.78 -1.37 -9.94
N TRP A 96 -0.01 -2.08 -10.68
CA TRP A 96 0.24 -3.48 -10.97
C TRP A 96 0.88 -3.59 -12.34
N ASP A 97 2.15 -4.06 -12.43
CA ASP A 97 2.81 -4.25 -13.70
C ASP A 97 2.18 -5.37 -14.51
N ASN A 98 2.11 -5.14 -15.80
CA ASN A 98 1.73 -6.12 -16.80
C ASN A 98 2.75 -7.29 -16.80
N PRO A 99 2.38 -8.52 -17.25
CA PRO A 99 3.25 -9.72 -17.30
C PRO A 99 4.62 -9.55 -17.94
N SER A 100 4.86 -8.47 -18.66
CA SER A 100 6.18 -8.05 -19.15
C SER A 100 7.16 -7.56 -18.05
N THR A 101 6.92 -7.89 -16.77
CA THR A 101 7.93 -7.62 -15.72
C THR A 101 9.25 -8.33 -16.02
N ALA A 102 9.21 -9.45 -16.74
CA ALA A 102 10.37 -10.06 -17.35
C ALA A 102 11.12 -9.09 -18.27
N ASP A 103 10.41 -8.29 -19.06
CA ASP A 103 10.99 -7.27 -19.95
C ASP A 103 11.73 -6.16 -19.20
N TYR A 104 11.28 -5.79 -18.02
CA TYR A 104 12.00 -4.84 -17.16
C TYR A 104 13.31 -5.43 -16.63
N ILE A 105 13.33 -6.72 -16.34
CA ILE A 105 14.52 -7.44 -15.90
C ILE A 105 15.49 -7.60 -17.07
N ASP A 106 14.99 -8.01 -18.22
CA ASP A 106 15.80 -8.32 -19.41
C ASP A 106 16.37 -7.05 -20.09
N LYS A 107 15.69 -5.91 -19.98
CA LYS A 107 16.14 -4.64 -20.57
C LYS A 107 17.08 -3.82 -19.69
N GLY A 108 17.64 -4.41 -18.64
CA GLY A 108 18.53 -3.70 -17.72
C GLY A 108 17.81 -2.70 -16.80
N GLU A 109 16.49 -2.64 -16.85
CA GLU A 109 15.65 -1.86 -15.93
C GLU A 109 15.36 -2.60 -14.61
N ALA A 110 16.03 -3.73 -14.39
CA ALA A 110 16.00 -4.51 -13.14
C ALA A 110 16.21 -3.63 -11.90
N GLY A 111 17.02 -2.57 -12.05
CA GLY A 111 17.16 -1.55 -11.03
C GLY A 111 15.84 -0.89 -10.64
N ARG A 112 15.00 -0.57 -11.62
CA ARG A 112 13.74 0.14 -11.42
C ARG A 112 12.68 -0.72 -10.73
N TYR A 113 12.56 -1.99 -11.09
CA TYR A 113 11.67 -2.95 -10.44
C TYR A 113 11.91 -3.05 -8.93
N ARG A 114 13.18 -3.04 -8.50
CA ARG A 114 13.55 -3.14 -7.09
C ARG A 114 13.05 -1.99 -6.23
N PHE A 115 12.78 -0.84 -6.84
CA PHE A 115 12.40 0.41 -6.16
C PHE A 115 10.95 0.80 -6.38
N PHE A 116 10.26 0.17 -7.32
CA PHE A 116 9.00 0.66 -7.87
C PHE A 116 7.76 0.22 -7.09
N TYR A 117 6.59 0.71 -7.53
CA TYR A 117 5.31 0.48 -6.85
C TYR A 117 4.79 -0.94 -6.95
N THR A 118 5.10 -1.65 -8.04
CA THR A 118 4.51 -2.98 -8.25
C THR A 118 4.78 -3.90 -7.07
N PRO A 119 3.76 -4.53 -6.49
CA PRO A 119 3.93 -5.56 -5.46
C PRO A 119 4.31 -6.91 -6.07
N LYS A 120 4.10 -7.09 -7.39
CA LYS A 120 4.28 -8.36 -8.09
C LYS A 120 5.70 -8.89 -7.92
N GLY A 121 5.82 -10.16 -7.49
CA GLY A 121 7.11 -10.81 -7.22
C GLY A 121 7.84 -10.32 -5.98
N LYS A 122 7.17 -9.53 -5.11
CA LYS A 122 7.71 -9.02 -3.83
C LYS A 122 6.85 -9.48 -2.66
N ASP A 123 7.33 -9.27 -1.44
CA ASP A 123 6.61 -9.63 -0.20
C ASP A 123 5.19 -9.05 -0.14
N ALA A 124 4.98 -7.88 -0.72
CA ALA A 124 3.68 -7.23 -0.79
C ALA A 124 2.65 -7.99 -1.66
N GLU A 125 3.07 -8.79 -2.63
CA GLU A 125 2.15 -9.64 -3.40
C GLU A 125 1.53 -10.71 -2.52
N GLU A 126 2.30 -11.30 -1.62
CA GLU A 126 1.79 -12.31 -0.68
C GLU A 126 0.76 -11.72 0.28
N ILE A 127 0.99 -10.50 0.76
CA ILE A 127 0.01 -9.77 1.57
C ILE A 127 -1.31 -9.62 0.79
N LEU A 128 -1.25 -9.14 -0.45
CA LEU A 128 -2.43 -8.99 -1.30
C LEU A 128 -3.15 -10.33 -1.52
N ARG A 129 -2.38 -11.37 -1.84
CA ARG A 129 -2.92 -12.71 -2.07
C ARG A 129 -3.69 -13.23 -0.85
N ARG A 130 -3.13 -13.08 0.34
CA ARG A 130 -3.74 -13.51 1.60
C ARG A 130 -5.06 -12.78 1.86
N TYR A 131 -5.09 -11.47 1.77
CA TYR A 131 -6.30 -10.69 2.05
C TYR A 131 -7.40 -10.86 0.98
N TYR A 132 -7.05 -10.98 -0.28
CA TYR A 132 -8.04 -11.19 -1.34
C TYR A 132 -8.50 -12.65 -1.47
N ALA A 133 -7.72 -13.62 -1.06
CA ALA A 133 -8.13 -15.01 -1.03
C ALA A 133 -8.98 -15.38 0.20
N GLY A 134 -9.12 -14.48 1.18
CA GLY A 134 -9.82 -14.76 2.43
C GLY A 134 -9.12 -15.80 3.30
N VAL A 135 -7.83 -16.00 3.12
CA VAL A 135 -7.04 -16.94 3.93
C VAL A 135 -6.73 -16.25 5.25
N GLU A 136 -7.38 -16.68 6.32
CA GLU A 136 -7.01 -16.32 7.68
C GLU A 136 -5.59 -16.83 7.97
N GLU A 137 -4.79 -16.02 8.68
CA GLU A 137 -3.50 -16.51 9.20
C GLU A 137 -3.77 -17.74 10.10
N PRO A 138 -2.96 -18.79 10.00
CA PRO A 138 -3.01 -19.83 11.02
C PRO A 138 -2.74 -19.15 12.37
N SER A 139 -3.70 -19.25 13.28
CA SER A 139 -3.57 -18.78 14.65
C SER A 139 -2.33 -19.42 15.27
N ALA A 140 -1.37 -18.58 15.66
CA ALA A 140 -0.15 -19.00 16.35
C ALA A 140 -0.45 -19.51 17.75
#